data_8a7813f8e10aa84cd17ddd537297a154
#
_entry.id   8a7813f8e10aa84cd17ddd537297a154
#
_cell.length_a   1.000
_cell.length_b   1.000
_cell.length_c   1.000
_cell.angle_alpha   90.00
_cell.angle_beta   90.00
_cell.angle_gamma   90.00
#
_symmetry.space_group_name_H-M   'P 1'
#
loop_
_entity.id
_entity.type
_entity.pdbx_description
1 polymer ?
#
loop_
_entity_poly.entity_id
_entity_poly.type
_entity_poly.pdbx_seq_one_letter_code
_entity_poly.pdbx_strand_id
1 'polypeptide(L)'
;IGRLVGSEMCIRDSAKTTENIEFNHKYLSNYFSAIISINNQDDKDSLKYLNNTKSLVKTHESYLENYLISLVLNNKIDIAFNKAIQLKVNETNFFEAKVLLALNSINKKDFPNAMLTLEQMDEVPLDTLELIIKETLKDYLDTVIFKKMDKNEDVQFGEIDKIKKIFQSCYLGKENTDLLFEELVIKDTEDFSRYIFFYINYLAQIKDFNKINELQNKIDYTNSSILIAQAKQWIENKRYDKITSAFSCKNENHIISEFLFLISNLYSSQELYKKSNFYIHLSNYLNPEFNFNNSLLAENYIINKKFDLALKSLLSLIHI
;
A
#
# COMPACT_ATOMS: atom_id res chain seq x y z
N ILE A 1 -56.16 58.60 -1.56
CA ILE A 1 -54.78 59.00 -1.89
C ILE A 1 -53.94 58.53 -0.69
N GLY A 2 -53.37 57.35 -0.79
CA GLY A 2 -52.52 56.78 0.24
C GLY A 2 -51.09 56.80 -0.24
N ARG A 3 -50.21 57.45 0.44
CA ARG A 3 -48.74 57.36 0.25
C ARG A 3 -48.19 56.07 0.85
N LEU A 4 -47.65 55.20 0.03
CA LEU A 4 -46.77 54.15 0.45
C LEU A 4 -45.40 54.71 0.75
N VAL A 5 -45.01 54.65 2.03
CA VAL A 5 -43.64 54.91 2.47
C VAL A 5 -42.84 53.62 2.26
N GLY A 6 -41.89 53.65 1.34
CA GLY A 6 -40.96 52.57 1.13
C GLY A 6 -39.97 52.50 2.27
N SER A 7 -39.95 51.37 3.00
CA SER A 7 -38.87 51.05 3.91
C SER A 7 -37.67 50.56 3.11
N GLU A 8 -36.66 51.41 2.96
CA GLU A 8 -35.35 50.98 2.50
C GLU A 8 -34.71 50.01 3.53
N MET A 9 -34.77 48.76 3.20
CA MET A 9 -34.07 47.74 3.97
C MET A 9 -32.58 47.81 3.57
N CYS A 10 -31.80 48.54 4.37
CA CYS A 10 -30.34 48.51 4.26
C CYS A 10 -29.86 47.10 4.53
N ILE A 11 -29.65 46.30 3.51
CA ILE A 11 -28.83 45.10 3.59
C ILE A 11 -27.39 45.58 3.83
N ARG A 12 -26.95 45.56 5.07
CA ARG A 12 -25.53 45.61 5.36
C ARG A 12 -24.88 44.33 4.82
N ASP A 13 -24.40 44.44 3.59
CA ASP A 13 -23.43 43.51 3.07
C ASP A 13 -22.19 43.57 3.98
N SER A 14 -22.11 42.66 4.95
CA SER A 14 -20.84 42.38 5.58
C SER A 14 -20.04 41.59 4.49
N ALA A 15 -19.41 42.32 3.60
CA ALA A 15 -18.38 41.81 2.76
C ALA A 15 -17.29 41.28 3.68
N LYS A 16 -17.35 39.96 4.00
CA LYS A 16 -16.15 39.24 4.34
C LYS A 16 -15.20 39.53 3.20
N THR A 17 -14.08 40.15 3.50
CA THR A 17 -12.95 40.28 2.58
C THR A 17 -12.54 38.87 2.22
N THR A 18 -13.15 38.33 1.16
CA THR A 18 -12.57 37.23 0.43
C THR A 18 -11.25 37.77 -0.09
N GLU A 19 -10.13 37.27 0.47
CA GLU A 19 -8.84 37.46 -0.16
C GLU A 19 -9.06 37.19 -1.65
N ASN A 20 -8.85 38.21 -2.49
CA ASN A 20 -8.89 38.08 -3.92
C ASN A 20 -7.79 37.10 -4.29
N ILE A 21 -8.12 35.82 -4.39
CA ILE A 21 -7.24 34.82 -4.97
C ILE A 21 -7.15 35.23 -6.44
N GLU A 22 -6.07 35.90 -6.80
CA GLU A 22 -5.81 36.35 -8.16
C GLU A 22 -5.85 35.10 -9.04
N PHE A 23 -6.86 35.04 -9.94
CA PHE A 23 -7.09 33.89 -10.80
C PHE A 23 -5.92 33.77 -11.76
N ASN A 24 -5.06 32.77 -11.52
CA ASN A 24 -3.89 32.55 -12.35
C ASN A 24 -4.18 31.45 -13.38
N HIS A 25 -4.41 31.86 -14.64
CA HIS A 25 -4.65 30.95 -15.75
C HIS A 25 -3.60 29.84 -15.89
N LYS A 26 -2.34 30.15 -15.56
CA LYS A 26 -1.25 29.16 -15.60
C LYS A 26 -1.43 28.04 -14.55
N TYR A 27 -1.94 28.37 -13.38
CA TYR A 27 -2.22 27.35 -12.36
C TYR A 27 -3.37 26.45 -12.80
N LEU A 28 -4.43 27.01 -13.35
CA LEU A 28 -5.55 26.25 -13.88
C LEU A 28 -5.11 25.32 -15.02
N SER A 29 -4.36 25.85 -16.00
CA SER A 29 -3.82 25.06 -17.11
C SER A 29 -2.95 23.92 -16.64
N ASN A 30 -2.01 24.15 -15.71
CA ASN A 30 -1.17 23.08 -15.15
C ASN A 30 -2.02 22.07 -14.38
N TYR A 31 -3.03 22.50 -13.61
CA TYR A 31 -3.89 21.59 -12.89
C TYR A 31 -4.66 20.66 -13.83
N PHE A 32 -5.29 21.19 -14.88
CA PHE A 32 -5.96 20.36 -15.88
C PHE A 32 -5.00 19.44 -16.63
N SER A 33 -3.81 19.92 -16.98
CA SER A 33 -2.77 19.07 -17.57
C SER A 33 -2.36 17.94 -16.64
N ALA A 34 -2.28 18.21 -15.34
CA ALA A 34 -2.02 17.16 -14.34
C ALA A 34 -3.12 16.10 -14.31
N ILE A 35 -4.41 16.52 -14.29
CA ILE A 35 -5.54 15.58 -14.29
C ILE A 35 -5.56 14.73 -15.56
N ILE A 36 -5.28 15.32 -16.73
CA ILE A 36 -5.17 14.56 -17.99
C ILE A 36 -4.02 13.55 -17.91
N SER A 37 -2.85 13.96 -17.40
CA SER A 37 -1.70 13.05 -17.23
C SER A 37 -2.01 11.92 -16.25
N ILE A 38 -2.73 12.21 -15.15
CA ILE A 38 -3.17 11.20 -14.18
C ILE A 38 -4.10 10.18 -14.86
N ASN A 39 -5.08 10.64 -15.63
CA ASN A 39 -6.01 9.75 -16.33
C ASN A 39 -5.32 8.90 -17.41
N ASN A 40 -4.25 9.42 -17.99
CA ASN A 40 -3.40 8.71 -18.93
C ASN A 40 -2.32 7.86 -18.23
N GLN A 41 -2.29 7.82 -16.90
CA GLN A 41 -1.26 7.14 -16.09
C GLN A 41 0.16 7.60 -16.45
N ASP A 42 0.33 8.87 -16.80
CA ASP A 42 1.63 9.51 -17.00
C ASP A 42 2.07 10.16 -15.67
N ASP A 43 2.60 9.32 -14.79
CA ASP A 43 2.92 9.71 -13.42
C ASP A 43 3.99 10.81 -13.35
N LYS A 44 4.95 10.79 -14.29
CA LYS A 44 6.04 11.77 -14.33
C LYS A 44 5.53 13.16 -14.69
N ASP A 45 4.72 13.26 -15.74
CA ASP A 45 4.17 14.55 -16.17
C ASP A 45 3.09 15.03 -15.21
N SER A 46 2.29 14.14 -14.62
CA SER A 46 1.32 14.50 -13.59
C SER A 46 1.98 15.22 -12.42
N LEU A 47 3.07 14.64 -11.87
CA LEU A 47 3.81 15.25 -10.78
C LEU A 47 4.47 16.57 -11.17
N LYS A 48 5.01 16.69 -12.40
CA LYS A 48 5.59 17.94 -12.93
C LYS A 48 4.55 19.07 -12.95
N TYR A 49 3.35 18.82 -13.47
CA TYR A 49 2.29 19.81 -13.53
C TYR A 49 1.76 20.18 -12.14
N LEU A 50 1.57 19.18 -11.25
CA LEU A 50 1.16 19.43 -9.86
C LEU A 50 2.20 20.25 -9.09
N ASN A 51 3.49 20.02 -9.32
CA ASN A 51 4.55 20.83 -8.70
C ASN A 51 4.48 22.32 -9.09
N ASN A 52 3.94 22.64 -10.27
CA ASN A 52 3.77 24.02 -10.75
C ASN A 52 2.52 24.71 -10.16
N THR A 53 1.69 23.98 -9.41
CA THR A 53 0.41 24.45 -8.84
C THR A 53 0.30 24.24 -7.34
N LYS A 54 1.43 24.16 -6.64
CA LYS A 54 1.50 23.89 -5.17
C LYS A 54 0.70 24.87 -4.30
N SER A 55 0.38 26.04 -4.78
CA SER A 55 -0.49 26.99 -4.09
C SER A 55 -1.90 26.45 -3.82
N LEU A 56 -2.37 25.49 -4.64
CA LEU A 56 -3.68 24.86 -4.49
C LEU A 56 -3.74 23.82 -3.34
N VAL A 57 -2.60 23.42 -2.80
CA VAL A 57 -2.51 22.40 -1.73
C VAL A 57 -3.39 22.73 -0.52
N LYS A 58 -3.49 24.01 -0.15
CA LYS A 58 -4.25 24.45 1.03
C LYS A 58 -5.72 24.74 0.74
N THR A 59 -6.11 24.86 -0.52
CA THR A 59 -7.42 25.38 -0.93
C THR A 59 -8.25 24.35 -1.70
N HIS A 60 -7.66 23.23 -2.12
CA HIS A 60 -8.33 22.28 -2.99
C HIS A 60 -7.97 20.85 -2.57
N GLU A 61 -8.91 20.16 -1.94
CA GLU A 61 -8.70 18.82 -1.38
C GLU A 61 -8.30 17.79 -2.47
N SER A 62 -9.00 17.75 -3.59
CA SER A 62 -8.67 16.87 -4.71
C SER A 62 -7.28 17.13 -5.32
N TYR A 63 -6.75 18.36 -5.19
CA TYR A 63 -5.37 18.63 -5.58
C TYR A 63 -4.39 17.89 -4.65
N LEU A 64 -4.63 17.99 -3.33
CA LEU A 64 -3.78 17.34 -2.33
C LEU A 64 -3.74 15.83 -2.55
N GLU A 65 -4.90 15.23 -2.73
CA GLU A 65 -5.05 13.80 -3.03
C GLU A 65 -4.18 13.39 -4.22
N ASN A 66 -4.42 14.03 -5.37
CA ASN A 66 -3.67 13.74 -6.59
C ASN A 66 -2.17 13.99 -6.44
N TYR A 67 -1.78 15.00 -5.66
CA TYR A 67 -0.38 15.30 -5.40
C TYR A 67 0.31 14.22 -4.56
N LEU A 68 -0.32 13.76 -3.48
CA LEU A 68 0.23 12.70 -2.63
C LEU A 68 0.35 11.38 -3.41
N ILE A 69 -0.69 10.98 -4.14
CA ILE A 69 -0.65 9.80 -4.98
C ILE A 69 0.47 9.92 -6.03
N SER A 70 0.55 11.05 -6.74
CA SER A 70 1.60 11.25 -7.76
C SER A 70 3.01 11.23 -7.18
N LEU A 71 3.22 11.67 -5.93
CA LEU A 71 4.50 11.54 -5.26
C LEU A 71 4.87 10.06 -5.03
N VAL A 72 3.92 9.26 -4.55
CA VAL A 72 4.14 7.82 -4.32
C VAL A 72 4.42 7.10 -5.64
N LEU A 73 3.60 7.31 -6.68
CA LEU A 73 3.77 6.70 -8.00
C LEU A 73 5.11 7.09 -8.68
N ASN A 74 5.70 8.22 -8.29
CA ASN A 74 7.06 8.61 -8.70
C ASN A 74 8.15 8.18 -7.72
N ASN A 75 7.86 7.25 -6.83
CA ASN A 75 8.79 6.73 -5.81
C ASN A 75 9.38 7.81 -4.89
N LYS A 76 8.61 8.88 -4.62
CA LYS A 76 8.98 9.99 -3.71
C LYS A 76 8.24 9.88 -2.39
N ILE A 77 8.28 8.70 -1.78
CA ILE A 77 7.45 8.33 -0.64
C ILE A 77 7.79 9.16 0.60
N ASP A 78 9.07 9.42 0.88
CA ASP A 78 9.47 10.28 2.00
C ASP A 78 8.92 11.71 1.87
N ILE A 79 8.86 12.21 0.62
CA ILE A 79 8.26 13.52 0.36
C ILE A 79 6.76 13.47 0.58
N ALA A 80 6.10 12.38 0.17
CA ALA A 80 4.66 12.18 0.41
C ALA A 80 4.36 12.13 1.92
N PHE A 81 5.12 11.39 2.71
CA PHE A 81 5.00 11.35 4.17
C PHE A 81 5.16 12.75 4.80
N ASN A 82 6.21 13.47 4.44
CA ASN A 82 6.44 14.81 4.97
C ASN A 82 5.32 15.78 4.58
N LYS A 83 4.76 15.65 3.38
CA LYS A 83 3.62 16.47 2.95
C LYS A 83 2.35 16.11 3.67
N ALA A 84 2.06 14.83 3.87
CA ALA A 84 0.92 14.37 4.65
C ALA A 84 0.97 14.94 6.09
N ILE A 85 2.13 14.89 6.74
CA ILE A 85 2.32 15.46 8.09
C ILE A 85 2.09 16.98 8.11
N GLN A 86 2.70 17.72 7.17
CA GLN A 86 2.63 19.18 7.12
C GLN A 86 1.23 19.72 6.89
N LEU A 87 0.39 18.97 6.19
CA LEU A 87 -0.94 19.40 5.78
C LEU A 87 -2.02 19.05 6.81
N LYS A 88 -1.62 18.55 7.99
CA LYS A 88 -2.56 18.10 9.02
C LYS A 88 -3.68 17.26 8.44
N VAL A 89 -3.28 16.22 7.70
CA VAL A 89 -4.20 15.34 6.98
C VAL A 89 -5.26 14.71 7.90
N ASN A 90 -5.07 14.78 9.22
CA ASN A 90 -6.12 14.44 10.19
C ASN A 90 -7.40 15.28 10.04
N GLU A 91 -7.32 16.42 9.34
CA GLU A 91 -8.47 17.26 9.00
C GLU A 91 -9.08 16.93 7.63
N THR A 92 -8.47 16.00 6.85
CA THR A 92 -8.98 15.57 5.54
C THR A 92 -9.59 14.18 5.62
N ASN A 93 -10.65 13.95 4.84
CA ASN A 93 -11.33 12.66 4.75
C ASN A 93 -10.67 11.73 3.71
N PHE A 94 -9.44 12.04 3.28
CA PHE A 94 -8.75 11.30 2.25
C PHE A 94 -8.04 10.07 2.83
N PHE A 95 -8.53 8.87 2.47
CA PHE A 95 -8.10 7.59 3.04
C PHE A 95 -6.61 7.31 2.82
N GLU A 96 -6.10 7.43 1.58
CA GLU A 96 -4.70 7.14 1.25
C GLU A 96 -3.71 8.05 1.99
N ALA A 97 -4.13 9.29 2.32
CA ALA A 97 -3.29 10.17 3.14
C ALA A 97 -3.19 9.69 4.59
N LYS A 98 -4.28 9.20 5.16
CA LYS A 98 -4.27 8.56 6.50
C LYS A 98 -3.43 7.27 6.48
N VAL A 99 -3.53 6.47 5.41
CA VAL A 99 -2.63 5.31 5.21
C VAL A 99 -1.16 5.73 5.19
N LEU A 100 -0.81 6.80 4.46
CA LEU A 100 0.57 7.31 4.45
C LEU A 100 1.04 7.73 5.84
N LEU A 101 0.20 8.40 6.64
CA LEU A 101 0.54 8.78 8.01
C LEU A 101 0.74 7.56 8.92
N ALA A 102 -0.15 6.57 8.84
CA ALA A 102 -0.03 5.34 9.61
C ALA A 102 1.25 4.58 9.25
N LEU A 103 1.54 4.39 7.95
CA LEU A 103 2.75 3.72 7.48
C LEU A 103 4.04 4.47 7.84
N ASN A 104 4.04 5.82 7.81
CA ASN A 104 5.17 6.61 8.28
C ASN A 104 5.43 6.40 9.78
N SER A 105 4.38 6.33 10.60
CA SER A 105 4.49 6.05 12.03
C SER A 105 4.97 4.63 12.30
N ILE A 106 4.48 3.64 11.54
CA ILE A 106 4.95 2.24 11.60
C ILE A 106 6.43 2.16 11.26
N ASN A 107 6.85 2.77 10.15
CA ASN A 107 8.25 2.77 9.72
C ASN A 107 9.20 3.40 10.76
N LYS A 108 8.71 4.37 11.52
CA LYS A 108 9.42 5.01 12.65
C LYS A 108 9.27 4.25 13.96
N LYS A 109 8.56 3.13 13.98
CA LYS A 109 8.21 2.35 15.18
C LYS A 109 7.39 3.13 16.22
N ASP A 110 6.69 4.15 15.77
CA ASP A 110 5.73 4.91 16.57
C ASP A 110 4.34 4.28 16.46
N PHE A 111 4.22 3.07 16.99
CA PHE A 111 3.00 2.27 16.87
C PHE A 111 1.77 2.89 17.53
N PRO A 112 1.88 3.62 18.68
CA PRO A 112 0.72 4.31 19.26
C PRO A 112 0.13 5.37 18.32
N ASN A 113 0.96 6.18 17.67
CA ASN A 113 0.49 7.16 16.70
C ASN A 113 -0.05 6.52 15.42
N ALA A 114 0.51 5.38 15.00
CA ALA A 114 -0.05 4.60 13.88
C ALA A 114 -1.46 4.11 14.21
N MET A 115 -1.66 3.52 15.40
CA MET A 115 -2.97 3.05 15.87
C MET A 115 -3.99 4.19 15.93
N LEU A 116 -3.62 5.31 16.56
CA LEU A 116 -4.49 6.49 16.63
C LEU A 116 -4.92 6.97 15.23
N THR A 117 -4.00 6.98 14.27
CA THR A 117 -4.31 7.37 12.88
C THR A 117 -5.32 6.42 12.24
N LEU A 118 -5.18 5.10 12.46
CA LEU A 118 -6.12 4.11 11.93
C LEU A 118 -7.51 4.22 12.59
N GLU A 119 -7.58 4.49 13.89
CA GLU A 119 -8.84 4.74 14.60
C GLU A 119 -9.59 5.96 14.07
N GLN A 120 -8.86 7.02 13.71
CA GLN A 120 -9.46 8.22 13.09
C GLN A 120 -10.06 7.99 11.70
N MET A 121 -9.79 6.83 11.06
CA MET A 121 -10.44 6.47 9.80
C MET A 121 -11.91 6.07 9.98
N ASP A 122 -12.37 5.78 11.20
CA ASP A 122 -13.78 5.42 11.49
C ASP A 122 -14.75 6.60 11.30
N GLU A 123 -14.26 7.81 11.23
CA GLU A 123 -15.06 9.02 11.05
C GLU A 123 -15.62 9.18 9.63
N VAL A 124 -15.20 8.34 8.67
CA VAL A 124 -15.56 8.43 7.26
C VAL A 124 -16.09 7.08 6.76
N PRO A 125 -17.14 7.05 5.92
CA PRO A 125 -17.55 5.81 5.27
C PRO A 125 -16.41 5.25 4.41
N LEU A 126 -16.01 4.01 4.69
CA LEU A 126 -14.96 3.30 3.96
C LEU A 126 -15.59 2.33 2.95
N ASP A 127 -14.95 2.15 1.80
CA ASP A 127 -15.28 1.03 0.94
C ASP A 127 -14.76 -0.30 1.52
N THR A 128 -15.13 -1.42 0.89
CA THR A 128 -14.76 -2.75 1.40
C THR A 128 -13.24 -2.95 1.49
N LEU A 129 -12.48 -2.50 0.49
CA LEU A 129 -11.01 -2.65 0.50
C LEU A 129 -10.35 -1.70 1.50
N GLU A 130 -10.87 -0.48 1.65
CA GLU A 130 -10.41 0.47 2.64
C GLU A 130 -10.63 -0.05 4.07
N LEU A 131 -11.78 -0.68 4.31
CA LEU A 131 -12.07 -1.35 5.58
C LEU A 131 -11.09 -2.51 5.84
N ILE A 132 -10.84 -3.37 4.84
CA ILE A 132 -9.87 -4.46 4.94
C ILE A 132 -8.49 -3.92 5.28
N ILE A 133 -8.05 -2.85 4.61
CA ILE A 133 -6.74 -2.24 4.86
C ILE A 133 -6.64 -1.75 6.31
N LYS A 134 -7.63 -1.00 6.75
CA LYS A 134 -7.66 -0.43 8.10
C LYS A 134 -7.64 -1.54 9.17
N GLU A 135 -8.59 -2.48 9.12
CA GLU A 135 -8.70 -3.51 10.16
C GLU A 135 -7.48 -4.45 10.17
N THR A 136 -6.96 -4.85 9.00
CA THR A 136 -5.77 -5.71 8.96
C THR A 136 -4.52 -5.00 9.50
N LEU A 137 -4.33 -3.71 9.20
CA LEU A 137 -3.22 -2.95 9.78
C LEU A 137 -3.37 -2.81 11.30
N LYS A 138 -4.58 -2.58 11.81
CA LYS A 138 -4.84 -2.58 13.27
C LYS A 138 -4.47 -3.91 13.90
N ASP A 139 -4.90 -5.02 13.33
CA ASP A 139 -4.60 -6.36 13.85
C ASP A 139 -3.09 -6.66 13.89
N TYR A 140 -2.34 -6.23 12.85
CA TYR A 140 -0.88 -6.36 12.88
C TYR A 140 -0.26 -5.48 13.96
N LEU A 141 -0.73 -4.23 14.13
CA LEU A 141 -0.24 -3.35 15.19
C LEU A 141 -0.55 -3.90 16.58
N ASP A 142 -1.75 -4.42 16.80
CA ASP A 142 -2.11 -5.08 18.06
C ASP A 142 -1.17 -6.26 18.37
N THR A 143 -0.86 -7.05 17.34
CA THR A 143 0.11 -8.15 17.49
C THR A 143 1.49 -7.65 17.86
N VAL A 144 1.94 -6.54 17.25
CA VAL A 144 3.26 -5.94 17.51
C VAL A 144 3.33 -5.32 18.91
N ILE A 145 2.29 -4.59 19.31
CA ILE A 145 2.23 -3.85 20.58
C ILE A 145 2.03 -4.80 21.75
N PHE A 146 0.99 -5.64 21.69
CA PHE A 146 0.57 -6.47 22.82
C PHE A 146 1.19 -7.87 22.84
N LYS A 147 1.96 -8.25 21.80
CA LYS A 147 2.57 -9.58 21.65
C LYS A 147 1.57 -10.72 21.77
N LYS A 148 0.36 -10.53 21.28
CA LYS A 148 -0.72 -11.51 21.28
C LYS A 148 -1.53 -11.42 19.98
N MET A 149 -2.11 -12.50 19.56
CA MET A 149 -3.12 -12.53 18.51
C MET A 149 -4.48 -12.20 19.10
N ASP A 150 -5.33 -11.52 18.36
CA ASP A 150 -6.72 -11.38 18.75
C ASP A 150 -7.37 -12.78 18.81
N LYS A 151 -8.30 -12.94 19.75
CA LYS A 151 -9.05 -14.18 19.93
C LYS A 151 -10.32 -14.22 19.06
N ASN A 152 -10.68 -13.12 18.42
CA ASN A 152 -11.82 -13.08 17.53
C ASN A 152 -11.55 -13.99 16.33
N GLU A 153 -12.20 -15.14 16.32
CA GLU A 153 -12.13 -16.13 15.24
C GLU A 153 -13.06 -15.78 14.07
N ASP A 154 -13.70 -14.63 14.11
CA ASP A 154 -14.60 -14.18 13.06
C ASP A 154 -13.80 -13.89 11.79
N VAL A 155 -13.88 -14.83 10.85
CA VAL A 155 -13.32 -14.67 9.50
C VAL A 155 -14.14 -13.62 8.78
N GLN A 156 -13.63 -12.39 8.73
CA GLN A 156 -14.33 -11.27 8.08
C GLN A 156 -13.92 -11.11 6.61
N PHE A 157 -12.66 -11.42 6.30
CA PHE A 157 -12.03 -11.10 5.00
C PHE A 157 -11.46 -12.34 4.29
N GLY A 158 -11.98 -13.53 4.60
CA GLY A 158 -11.64 -14.76 3.88
C GLY A 158 -10.15 -15.12 3.95
N GLU A 159 -9.53 -15.28 2.78
CA GLU A 159 -8.13 -15.74 2.68
C GLU A 159 -7.13 -14.74 3.27
N ILE A 160 -7.47 -13.45 3.28
CA ILE A 160 -6.62 -12.42 3.93
C ILE A 160 -6.45 -12.73 5.42
N ASP A 161 -7.51 -13.18 6.09
CA ASP A 161 -7.44 -13.53 7.51
C ASP A 161 -6.58 -14.77 7.76
N LYS A 162 -6.62 -15.78 6.88
CA LYS A 162 -5.73 -16.95 6.97
C LYS A 162 -4.26 -16.51 6.87
N ILE A 163 -3.93 -15.71 5.87
CA ILE A 163 -2.59 -15.21 5.63
C ILE A 163 -2.12 -14.32 6.79
N LYS A 164 -2.97 -13.40 7.25
CA LYS A 164 -2.72 -12.56 8.44
C LYS A 164 -2.38 -13.41 9.66
N LYS A 165 -3.19 -14.43 9.96
CA LYS A 165 -3.00 -15.33 11.09
C LYS A 165 -1.65 -16.06 11.03
N ILE A 166 -1.22 -16.49 9.85
CA ILE A 166 0.08 -17.14 9.63
C ILE A 166 1.22 -16.19 9.98
N PHE A 167 1.21 -14.97 9.43
CA PHE A 167 2.27 -14.00 9.71
C PHE A 167 2.29 -13.52 11.16
N GLN A 168 1.12 -13.35 11.80
CA GLN A 168 1.04 -13.07 13.24
C GLN A 168 1.62 -14.20 14.07
N SER A 169 1.29 -15.47 13.74
CA SER A 169 1.82 -16.66 14.41
C SER A 169 3.34 -16.73 14.25
N CYS A 170 3.84 -16.50 13.03
CA CYS A 170 5.27 -16.47 12.76
C CYS A 170 5.96 -15.30 13.49
N TYR A 171 5.39 -14.11 13.51
CA TYR A 171 5.91 -12.95 14.23
C TYR A 171 6.08 -13.25 15.73
N LEU A 172 5.08 -13.88 16.33
CA LEU A 172 5.09 -14.26 17.74
C LEU A 172 5.96 -15.48 18.04
N GLY A 173 6.38 -16.25 17.03
CA GLY A 173 7.16 -17.49 17.21
C GLY A 173 6.34 -18.63 17.80
N LYS A 174 5.07 -18.75 17.40
CA LYS A 174 4.20 -19.81 17.91
C LYS A 174 4.54 -21.15 17.26
N GLU A 175 4.41 -22.23 18.03
CA GLU A 175 4.71 -23.61 17.61
C GLU A 175 3.83 -24.09 16.44
N ASN A 176 2.59 -23.59 16.34
CA ASN A 176 1.67 -23.97 15.27
C ASN A 176 1.91 -23.26 13.94
N THR A 177 2.92 -22.40 13.82
CA THR A 177 3.21 -21.64 12.58
C THR A 177 3.47 -22.55 11.40
N ASP A 178 4.22 -23.62 11.63
CA ASP A 178 4.54 -24.61 10.61
C ASP A 178 3.27 -25.28 10.04
N LEU A 179 2.38 -25.72 10.94
CA LEU A 179 1.10 -26.33 10.56
C LEU A 179 0.22 -25.36 9.74
N LEU A 180 0.15 -24.10 10.14
CA LEU A 180 -0.63 -23.08 9.43
C LEU A 180 -0.11 -22.83 8.01
N PHE A 181 1.22 -22.77 7.82
CA PHE A 181 1.79 -22.68 6.47
C PHE A 181 1.48 -23.93 5.64
N GLU A 182 1.63 -25.11 6.23
CA GLU A 182 1.36 -26.38 5.52
C GLU A 182 -0.11 -26.50 5.09
N GLU A 183 -1.04 -26.05 5.94
CA GLU A 183 -2.46 -25.99 5.60
C GLU A 183 -2.71 -25.07 4.42
N LEU A 184 -2.12 -23.87 4.40
CA LEU A 184 -2.31 -22.90 3.31
C LEU A 184 -1.74 -23.41 1.98
N VAL A 185 -0.49 -23.91 1.96
CA VAL A 185 0.22 -24.18 0.71
C VAL A 185 0.05 -25.58 0.15
N ILE A 186 -0.40 -26.56 0.95
CA ILE A 186 -0.47 -27.98 0.55
C ILE A 186 -1.91 -28.48 0.52
N LYS A 187 -2.75 -28.06 1.49
CA LYS A 187 -4.11 -28.59 1.65
C LYS A 187 -5.18 -27.74 1.02
N ASP A 188 -4.92 -26.46 0.79
CA ASP A 188 -5.88 -25.56 0.17
C ASP A 188 -5.98 -25.86 -1.33
N THR A 189 -7.18 -25.72 -1.89
CA THR A 189 -7.46 -25.93 -3.31
C THR A 189 -7.20 -24.69 -4.17
N GLU A 190 -6.95 -23.56 -3.52
CA GLU A 190 -6.64 -22.30 -4.18
C GLU A 190 -5.16 -22.16 -4.51
N ASP A 191 -4.82 -21.27 -5.45
CA ASP A 191 -3.43 -21.02 -5.85
C ASP A 191 -2.71 -20.12 -4.85
N PHE A 192 -2.15 -20.71 -3.80
CA PHE A 192 -1.27 -20.05 -2.85
C PHE A 192 0.22 -20.24 -3.16
N SER A 193 0.58 -20.49 -4.42
CA SER A 193 1.97 -20.76 -4.84
C SER A 193 2.97 -19.71 -4.34
N ARG A 194 2.57 -18.43 -4.29
CA ARG A 194 3.40 -17.35 -3.71
C ARG A 194 3.79 -17.64 -2.25
N TYR A 195 2.89 -18.21 -1.45
CA TYR A 195 3.13 -18.47 -0.01
C TYR A 195 4.06 -19.64 0.25
N ILE A 196 4.35 -20.47 -0.76
CA ILE A 196 5.42 -21.46 -0.70
C ILE A 196 6.77 -20.78 -0.41
N PHE A 197 7.05 -19.62 -1.01
CA PHE A 197 8.26 -18.87 -0.70
C PHE A 197 8.33 -18.46 0.78
N PHE A 198 7.25 -17.94 1.33
CA PHE A 198 7.22 -17.51 2.74
C PHE A 198 7.33 -18.69 3.70
N TYR A 199 6.79 -19.86 3.32
CA TYR A 199 6.97 -21.08 4.07
C TYR A 199 8.43 -21.56 4.04
N ILE A 200 9.06 -21.59 2.88
CA ILE A 200 10.49 -21.90 2.74
C ILE A 200 11.35 -20.91 3.55
N ASN A 201 11.01 -19.62 3.51
CA ASN A 201 11.68 -18.59 4.29
C ASN A 201 11.57 -18.86 5.80
N TYR A 202 10.36 -19.18 6.29
CA TYR A 202 10.15 -19.57 7.68
C TYR A 202 11.00 -20.79 8.07
N LEU A 203 10.96 -21.86 7.27
CA LEU A 203 11.75 -23.09 7.51
C LEU A 203 13.27 -22.79 7.51
N ALA A 204 13.73 -21.91 6.62
CA ALA A 204 15.14 -21.50 6.58
C ALA A 204 15.54 -20.72 7.87
N GLN A 205 14.65 -19.87 8.40
CA GLN A 205 14.89 -19.14 9.65
C GLN A 205 14.99 -20.08 10.86
N ILE A 206 14.18 -21.14 10.92
CA ILE A 206 14.26 -22.17 11.99
C ILE A 206 15.28 -23.28 11.68
N LYS A 207 15.97 -23.20 10.52
CA LYS A 207 17.00 -24.15 10.04
C LYS A 207 16.48 -25.57 9.78
N ASP A 208 15.22 -25.73 9.45
CA ASP A 208 14.65 -27.01 9.02
C ASP A 208 14.88 -27.24 7.53
N PHE A 209 16.13 -27.54 7.17
CA PHE A 209 16.51 -27.78 5.79
C PHE A 209 15.98 -29.09 5.21
N ASN A 210 15.65 -30.06 6.07
CA ASN A 210 15.06 -31.34 5.62
C ASN A 210 13.67 -31.09 5.05
N LYS A 211 12.84 -30.33 5.77
CA LYS A 211 11.49 -30.01 5.32
C LYS A 211 11.50 -29.08 4.08
N ILE A 212 12.49 -28.19 3.95
CA ILE A 212 12.68 -27.42 2.69
C ILE A 212 12.89 -28.34 1.51
N ASN A 213 13.76 -29.36 1.63
CA ASN A 213 14.04 -30.31 0.54
C ASN A 213 12.80 -31.15 0.19
N GLU A 214 12.01 -31.57 1.19
CA GLU A 214 10.75 -32.28 0.95
C GLU A 214 9.73 -31.42 0.24
N LEU A 215 9.58 -30.17 0.65
CA LEU A 215 8.69 -29.20 0.03
C LEU A 215 9.10 -28.90 -1.40
N GLN A 216 10.40 -28.71 -1.66
CA GLN A 216 10.94 -28.45 -3.01
C GLN A 216 10.56 -29.56 -4.01
N ASN A 217 10.55 -30.81 -3.59
CA ASN A 217 10.19 -31.94 -4.45
C ASN A 217 8.69 -32.00 -4.81
N LYS A 218 7.84 -31.25 -4.10
CA LYS A 218 6.39 -31.19 -4.34
C LYS A 218 5.97 -30.01 -5.22
N ILE A 219 6.87 -29.06 -5.49
CA ILE A 219 6.55 -27.85 -6.23
C ILE A 219 6.67 -28.13 -7.75
N ASP A 220 5.63 -27.79 -8.49
CA ASP A 220 5.71 -27.73 -9.94
C ASP A 220 6.36 -26.40 -10.37
N TYR A 221 7.61 -26.48 -10.81
CA TYR A 221 8.36 -25.30 -11.26
C TYR A 221 8.09 -24.93 -12.72
N THR A 222 7.38 -25.75 -13.48
CA THR A 222 7.18 -25.54 -14.92
C THR A 222 6.36 -24.30 -15.19
N ASN A 223 5.36 -24.01 -14.32
CA ASN A 223 4.47 -22.88 -14.42
C ASN A 223 4.63 -21.91 -13.22
N SER A 224 5.75 -21.97 -12.52
CA SER A 224 5.95 -21.17 -11.31
C SER A 224 6.26 -19.71 -11.61
N SER A 225 5.91 -18.84 -10.65
CA SER A 225 6.30 -17.42 -10.69
C SER A 225 7.82 -17.23 -10.60
N ILE A 226 8.31 -16.06 -11.03
CA ILE A 226 9.73 -15.67 -10.91
C ILE A 226 10.23 -15.84 -9.46
N LEU A 227 9.41 -15.52 -8.47
CA LEU A 227 9.71 -15.69 -7.05
C LEU A 227 10.03 -17.14 -6.69
N ILE A 228 9.21 -18.08 -7.15
CA ILE A 228 9.39 -19.51 -6.86
C ILE A 228 10.58 -20.09 -7.62
N ALA A 229 10.78 -19.68 -8.88
CA ALA A 229 11.95 -20.08 -9.67
C ALA A 229 13.26 -19.59 -9.00
N GLN A 230 13.29 -18.36 -8.49
CA GLN A 230 14.45 -17.82 -7.77
C GLN A 230 14.68 -18.53 -6.42
N ALA A 231 13.62 -18.82 -5.69
CA ALA A 231 13.71 -19.59 -4.45
C ALA A 231 14.35 -20.96 -4.70
N LYS A 232 13.94 -21.67 -5.75
CA LYS A 232 14.54 -22.92 -6.17
C LYS A 232 16.04 -22.79 -6.39
N GLN A 233 16.45 -21.80 -7.19
CA GLN A 233 17.86 -21.54 -7.47
C GLN A 233 18.66 -21.29 -6.18
N TRP A 234 18.13 -20.54 -5.24
CA TRP A 234 18.78 -20.29 -3.96
C TRP A 234 18.90 -21.56 -3.11
N ILE A 235 17.86 -22.43 -3.09
CA ILE A 235 17.91 -23.70 -2.36
C ILE A 235 18.95 -24.64 -2.96
N GLU A 236 18.96 -24.83 -4.30
CA GLU A 236 19.91 -25.67 -5.02
C GLU A 236 21.37 -25.25 -4.78
N ASN A 237 21.61 -23.94 -4.66
CA ASN A 237 22.92 -23.37 -4.37
C ASN A 237 23.19 -23.19 -2.86
N LYS A 238 22.29 -23.68 -2.00
CA LYS A 238 22.38 -23.55 -0.51
C LYS A 238 22.49 -22.08 -0.02
N ARG A 239 21.92 -21.14 -0.79
CA ARG A 239 21.93 -19.71 -0.48
C ARG A 239 20.74 -19.33 0.42
N TYR A 240 20.62 -20.02 1.55
CA TYR A 240 19.57 -19.74 2.54
C TYR A 240 19.69 -18.34 3.15
N ASP A 241 20.90 -17.77 3.12
CA ASP A 241 21.17 -16.36 3.46
C ASP A 241 20.33 -15.39 2.62
N LYS A 242 20.21 -15.65 1.31
CA LYS A 242 19.39 -14.84 0.39
C LYS A 242 17.89 -14.95 0.71
N ILE A 243 17.43 -16.16 0.99
CA ILE A 243 16.03 -16.41 1.34
C ILE A 243 15.66 -15.64 2.61
N THR A 244 16.49 -15.74 3.66
CA THR A 244 16.20 -15.13 4.96
C THR A 244 16.43 -13.62 4.98
N SER A 245 17.28 -13.07 4.09
CA SER A 245 17.47 -11.61 3.96
C SER A 245 16.32 -10.95 3.20
N ALA A 246 15.73 -11.64 2.20
CA ALA A 246 14.66 -11.08 1.37
C ALA A 246 13.37 -10.79 2.18
N PHE A 247 13.08 -11.64 3.17
CA PHE A 247 11.90 -11.49 4.03
C PHE A 247 12.15 -12.02 5.44
N SER A 248 11.48 -11.42 6.42
CA SER A 248 11.42 -11.94 7.78
C SER A 248 10.07 -11.61 8.41
N CYS A 249 9.34 -12.63 8.86
CA CYS A 249 8.12 -12.40 9.62
C CYS A 249 8.35 -11.83 11.03
N LYS A 250 9.60 -11.68 11.47
CA LYS A 250 9.97 -10.96 12.71
C LYS A 250 10.10 -9.44 12.49
N ASN A 251 10.00 -8.99 11.25
CA ASN A 251 10.02 -7.57 10.88
C ASN A 251 8.62 -7.12 10.48
N GLU A 252 8.06 -6.21 11.25
CA GLU A 252 6.72 -5.66 11.03
C GLU A 252 6.58 -5.01 9.66
N ASN A 253 7.60 -4.31 9.18
CA ASN A 253 7.57 -3.69 7.85
C ASN A 253 7.48 -4.74 6.73
N HIS A 254 8.15 -5.89 6.88
CA HIS A 254 8.10 -6.96 5.88
C HIS A 254 6.70 -7.60 5.80
N ILE A 255 6.06 -7.82 6.96
CA ILE A 255 4.70 -8.38 7.00
C ILE A 255 3.71 -7.40 6.37
N ILE A 256 3.79 -6.13 6.73
CA ILE A 256 2.92 -5.09 6.18
C ILE A 256 3.19 -4.87 4.69
N SER A 257 4.45 -4.97 4.25
CA SER A 257 4.82 -4.94 2.83
C SER A 257 4.08 -6.02 2.03
N GLU A 258 4.07 -7.27 2.52
CA GLU A 258 3.36 -8.36 1.86
C GLU A 258 1.84 -8.14 1.87
N PHE A 259 1.29 -7.66 2.97
CA PHE A 259 -0.12 -7.29 3.02
C PHE A 259 -0.50 -6.22 2.00
N LEU A 260 0.32 -5.16 1.85
CA LEU A 260 0.09 -4.12 0.84
C LEU A 260 0.20 -4.66 -0.59
N PHE A 261 1.05 -5.67 -0.81
CA PHE A 261 1.08 -6.38 -2.09
C PHE A 261 -0.23 -7.12 -2.36
N LEU A 262 -0.81 -7.81 -1.36
CA LEU A 262 -2.13 -8.44 -1.51
C LEU A 262 -3.22 -7.43 -1.87
N ILE A 263 -3.27 -6.32 -1.17
CA ILE A 263 -4.19 -5.22 -1.48
C ILE A 263 -3.99 -4.70 -2.90
N SER A 264 -2.73 -4.55 -3.31
CA SER A 264 -2.38 -4.15 -4.67
C SER A 264 -2.94 -5.12 -5.72
N ASN A 265 -2.83 -6.42 -5.45
CA ASN A 265 -3.35 -7.48 -6.32
C ASN A 265 -4.88 -7.41 -6.44
N LEU A 266 -5.58 -7.17 -5.32
CA LEU A 266 -7.03 -7.00 -5.32
C LEU A 266 -7.46 -5.77 -6.12
N TYR A 267 -6.76 -4.64 -6.00
CA TYR A 267 -7.03 -3.46 -6.84
C TYR A 267 -6.73 -3.72 -8.32
N SER A 268 -5.66 -4.48 -8.64
CA SER A 268 -5.32 -4.85 -10.01
C SER A 268 -6.40 -5.72 -10.64
N SER A 269 -6.93 -6.71 -9.89
CA SER A 269 -8.01 -7.59 -10.36
C SER A 269 -9.33 -6.84 -10.63
N GLN A 270 -9.51 -5.67 -10.02
CA GLN A 270 -10.63 -4.75 -10.26
C GLN A 270 -10.32 -3.69 -11.33
N GLU A 271 -9.19 -3.81 -12.04
CA GLU A 271 -8.73 -2.84 -13.04
C GLU A 271 -8.42 -1.44 -12.48
N LEU A 272 -8.31 -1.31 -11.16
CA LEU A 272 -7.96 -0.06 -10.47
C LEU A 272 -6.43 0.12 -10.38
N TYR A 273 -5.77 0.08 -11.54
CA TYR A 273 -4.30 0.02 -11.65
C TYR A 273 -3.56 1.16 -10.97
N LYS A 274 -4.13 2.36 -10.91
CA LYS A 274 -3.54 3.50 -10.19
C LYS A 274 -3.46 3.23 -8.69
N LYS A 275 -4.53 2.73 -8.07
CA LYS A 275 -4.54 2.31 -6.65
C LYS A 275 -3.61 1.11 -6.44
N SER A 276 -3.66 0.11 -7.32
CA SER A 276 -2.74 -1.03 -7.30
C SER A 276 -1.28 -0.56 -7.27
N ASN A 277 -0.85 0.27 -8.23
CA ASN A 277 0.52 0.78 -8.29
C ASN A 277 0.90 1.59 -7.06
N PHE A 278 -0.03 2.37 -6.50
CA PHE A 278 0.19 3.11 -5.26
C PHE A 278 0.60 2.16 -4.12
N TYR A 279 -0.15 1.08 -3.91
CA TYR A 279 0.16 0.10 -2.85
C TYR A 279 1.41 -0.74 -3.14
N ILE A 280 1.73 -1.04 -4.41
CA ILE A 280 3.00 -1.70 -4.77
C ILE A 280 4.20 -0.82 -4.39
N HIS A 281 4.15 0.48 -4.69
CA HIS A 281 5.23 1.40 -4.31
C HIS A 281 5.42 1.47 -2.79
N LEU A 282 4.33 1.50 -2.02
CA LEU A 282 4.40 1.47 -0.55
C LEU A 282 4.93 0.13 -0.03
N SER A 283 4.52 -0.99 -0.63
CA SER A 283 5.04 -2.32 -0.33
C SER A 283 6.56 -2.38 -0.54
N ASN A 284 7.05 -1.94 -1.70
CA ASN A 284 8.48 -1.91 -2.01
C ASN A 284 9.27 -0.96 -1.09
N TYR A 285 8.66 0.13 -0.63
CA TYR A 285 9.28 1.04 0.31
C TYR A 285 9.51 0.40 1.68
N LEU A 286 8.54 -0.38 2.17
CA LEU A 286 8.62 -1.06 3.47
C LEU A 286 9.58 -2.25 3.45
N ASN A 287 9.72 -2.93 2.30
CA ASN A 287 10.67 -4.02 2.12
C ASN A 287 11.41 -3.90 0.77
N PRO A 288 12.43 -3.04 0.68
CA PRO A 288 13.15 -2.78 -0.56
C PRO A 288 13.97 -3.99 -1.07
N GLU A 289 14.28 -4.95 -0.19
CA GLU A 289 14.98 -6.18 -0.58
C GLU A 289 14.06 -7.20 -1.28
N PHE A 290 12.74 -7.03 -1.20
CA PHE A 290 11.76 -7.94 -1.79
C PHE A 290 11.22 -7.40 -3.12
N ASN A 291 12.08 -7.33 -4.13
CA ASN A 291 11.77 -6.74 -5.44
C ASN A 291 10.74 -7.51 -6.27
N PHE A 292 10.37 -8.75 -5.88
CA PHE A 292 9.45 -9.61 -6.64
C PHE A 292 8.06 -8.99 -6.84
N ASN A 293 7.68 -8.02 -6.00
CA ASN A 293 6.44 -7.27 -6.14
C ASN A 293 6.40 -6.42 -7.43
N ASN A 294 7.56 -6.13 -8.02
CA ASN A 294 7.65 -5.40 -9.29
C ASN A 294 7.11 -6.21 -10.50
N SER A 295 6.88 -7.53 -10.37
CA SER A 295 6.20 -8.32 -11.40
C SER A 295 4.77 -7.80 -11.64
N LEU A 296 3.99 -7.59 -10.57
CA LEU A 296 2.64 -7.04 -10.67
C LEU A 296 2.64 -5.60 -11.21
N LEU A 297 3.64 -4.80 -10.81
CA LEU A 297 3.79 -3.46 -11.36
C LEU A 297 4.04 -3.49 -12.87
N ALA A 298 4.89 -4.41 -13.34
CA ALA A 298 5.15 -4.60 -14.76
C ALA A 298 3.90 -5.07 -15.52
N GLU A 299 3.12 -6.00 -14.96
CA GLU A 299 1.84 -6.46 -15.52
C GLU A 299 0.86 -5.31 -15.66
N ASN A 300 0.67 -4.51 -14.61
CA ASN A 300 -0.18 -3.33 -14.65
C ASN A 300 0.25 -2.36 -15.77
N TYR A 301 1.55 -2.13 -15.94
CA TYR A 301 2.06 -1.28 -17.02
C TYR A 301 1.86 -1.88 -18.40
N ILE A 302 2.00 -3.21 -18.58
CA ILE A 302 1.74 -3.89 -19.84
C ILE A 302 0.28 -3.74 -20.27
N ILE A 303 -0.66 -4.00 -19.35
CA ILE A 303 -2.10 -3.86 -19.58
C ILE A 303 -2.44 -2.42 -20.01
N ASN A 304 -1.80 -1.44 -19.40
CA ASN A 304 -1.99 -0.02 -19.71
C ASN A 304 -1.11 0.47 -20.87
N LYS A 305 -0.45 -0.43 -21.61
CA LYS A 305 0.41 -0.14 -22.77
C LYS A 305 1.59 0.79 -22.46
N LYS A 306 2.08 0.79 -21.23
CA LYS A 306 3.24 1.54 -20.76
C LYS A 306 4.51 0.68 -20.80
N PHE A 307 4.88 0.21 -21.98
CA PHE A 307 5.91 -0.80 -22.17
C PHE A 307 7.30 -0.41 -21.65
N ASP A 308 7.68 0.88 -21.74
CA ASP A 308 8.97 1.36 -21.21
C ASP A 308 9.02 1.24 -19.67
N LEU A 309 7.91 1.55 -18.99
CA LEU A 309 7.80 1.40 -17.53
C LEU A 309 7.76 -0.07 -17.14
N ALA A 310 7.04 -0.91 -17.89
CA ALA A 310 7.02 -2.34 -17.67
C ALA A 310 8.43 -2.95 -17.82
N LEU A 311 9.16 -2.61 -18.87
CA LEU A 311 10.53 -3.07 -19.08
C LEU A 311 11.44 -2.64 -17.93
N LYS A 312 11.34 -1.39 -17.45
CA LYS A 312 12.11 -0.92 -16.31
C LYS A 312 11.80 -1.72 -15.05
N SER A 313 10.52 -2.03 -14.79
CA SER A 313 10.11 -2.85 -13.64
C SER A 313 10.64 -4.28 -13.74
N LEU A 314 10.59 -4.91 -14.93
CA LEU A 314 11.13 -6.24 -15.16
C LEU A 314 12.65 -6.28 -15.03
N LEU A 315 13.38 -5.27 -15.53
CA LEU A 315 14.84 -5.19 -15.38
C LEU A 315 15.27 -5.13 -13.93
N SER A 316 14.46 -4.55 -13.04
CA SER A 316 14.76 -4.54 -11.60
C SER A 316 14.71 -5.93 -10.96
N LEU A 317 14.05 -6.92 -11.61
CA LEU A 317 13.99 -8.31 -11.15
C LEU A 317 15.21 -9.15 -11.57
N ILE A 318 15.97 -8.71 -12.59
CA ILE A 318 17.10 -9.48 -13.13
C ILE A 318 18.36 -9.33 -12.27
N HIS A 319 18.45 -8.31 -11.46
CA HIS A 319 19.60 -8.01 -10.61
C HIS A 319 19.53 -8.62 -9.21
N ILE A 320 18.62 -9.59 -9.00
CA ILE A 320 18.49 -10.37 -7.78
C ILE A 320 19.40 -11.61 -7.89
#